data_78091248d91f60871e411f79474c335e
#
_entry.id   78091248d91f60871e411f79474c335e
#
_cell.length_a   1.000
_cell.length_b   1.000
_cell.length_c   1.000
_cell.angle_alpha   90.00
_cell.angle_beta   90.00
_cell.angle_gamma   90.00
#
_symmetry.space_group_name_H-M   'P 1'
#
loop_
_entity.id
_entity.type
_entity.pdbx_description
1 polymer ?
#
loop_
_entity_poly.entity_id
_entity_poly.type
_entity_poly.pdbx_seq_one_letter_code
_entity_poly.pdbx_strand_id
1 'polypeptide(L)'
;MSERDLIKELKATITELTADRDDALAKVKSKESRMKQVMLKLEHATSDVQATGHKIGEQNKLIAELQAKLETKEKLLEEALEKIKDIHDDSTQNTDTNSEDQGLDQ
;
A
#
# COMPACT_ATOMS: atom_id res chain seq x y z
N MET A 1 -26.20 -20.36 67.59
CA MET A 1 -26.48 -19.17 66.82
C MET A 1 -27.98 -18.93 66.81
N SER A 2 -28.44 -17.72 67.14
CA SER A 2 -29.86 -17.38 67.08
C SER A 2 -30.31 -17.15 65.63
N GLU A 3 -31.63 -17.30 65.42
CA GLU A 3 -32.19 -16.96 64.09
C GLU A 3 -31.88 -15.52 63.69
N ARG A 4 -31.87 -14.62 64.63
CA ARG A 4 -31.55 -13.20 64.39
C ARG A 4 -30.11 -13.00 63.90
N ASP A 5 -29.17 -13.73 64.49
CA ASP A 5 -27.77 -13.66 64.08
C ASP A 5 -27.60 -14.27 62.68
N LEU A 6 -28.28 -15.38 62.41
CA LEU A 6 -28.24 -16.01 61.11
C LEU A 6 -28.80 -15.11 60.01
N ILE A 7 -29.93 -14.41 60.28
CA ILE A 7 -30.55 -13.46 59.38
C ILE A 7 -29.60 -12.31 59.12
N LYS A 8 -28.91 -11.80 60.13
CA LYS A 8 -27.90 -10.72 60.00
C LYS A 8 -26.75 -11.16 59.10
N GLU A 9 -26.24 -12.34 59.27
CA GLU A 9 -25.15 -12.88 58.47
C GLU A 9 -25.59 -13.06 57.01
N LEU A 10 -26.80 -13.57 56.79
CA LEU A 10 -27.34 -13.73 55.45
C LEU A 10 -27.53 -12.39 54.74
N LYS A 11 -28.03 -11.39 55.44
CA LYS A 11 -28.18 -10.03 54.89
C LYS A 11 -26.84 -9.44 54.53
N ALA A 12 -25.82 -9.60 55.38
CA ALA A 12 -24.50 -9.12 55.11
C ALA A 12 -23.89 -9.79 53.86
N THR A 13 -24.07 -11.11 53.75
CA THR A 13 -23.63 -11.89 52.61
C THR A 13 -24.32 -11.43 51.31
N ILE A 14 -25.63 -11.21 51.37
CA ILE A 14 -26.39 -10.71 50.22
C ILE A 14 -25.86 -9.34 49.79
N THR A 15 -25.58 -8.46 50.73
CA THR A 15 -25.03 -7.12 50.44
C THR A 15 -23.66 -7.22 49.75
N GLU A 16 -22.76 -8.08 50.28
CA GLU A 16 -21.45 -8.30 49.68
C GLU A 16 -21.56 -8.87 48.27
N LEU A 17 -22.39 -9.90 48.08
CA LEU A 17 -22.58 -10.54 46.77
C LEU A 17 -23.17 -9.56 45.77
N THR A 18 -24.11 -8.72 46.21
CA THR A 18 -24.72 -7.69 45.36
C THR A 18 -23.68 -6.70 44.92
N ALA A 19 -22.83 -6.24 45.84
CA ALA A 19 -21.72 -5.29 45.51
C ALA A 19 -20.75 -5.94 44.55
N ASP A 20 -20.34 -7.18 44.77
CA ASP A 20 -19.45 -7.93 43.88
C ASP A 20 -20.05 -8.10 42.50
N ARG A 21 -21.32 -8.43 42.42
CA ARG A 21 -22.06 -8.53 41.15
C ARG A 21 -22.05 -7.21 40.40
N ASP A 22 -22.35 -6.11 41.08
CA ASP A 22 -22.40 -4.78 40.49
C ASP A 22 -21.04 -4.35 39.98
N ASP A 23 -19.99 -4.63 40.74
CA ASP A 23 -18.61 -4.39 40.30
C ASP A 23 -18.27 -5.20 39.06
N ALA A 24 -18.61 -6.48 39.06
CA ALA A 24 -18.37 -7.37 37.92
C ALA A 24 -19.10 -6.88 36.67
N LEU A 25 -20.36 -6.47 36.82
CA LEU A 25 -21.15 -5.92 35.70
C LEU A 25 -20.54 -4.62 35.16
N ALA A 26 -20.06 -3.75 36.04
CA ALA A 26 -19.40 -2.52 35.64
C ALA A 26 -18.13 -2.80 34.83
N LYS A 27 -17.33 -3.79 35.29
CA LYS A 27 -16.14 -4.23 34.56
C LYS A 27 -16.47 -4.80 33.19
N VAL A 28 -17.53 -5.63 33.12
CA VAL A 28 -17.99 -6.20 31.84
C VAL A 28 -18.40 -5.11 30.89
N LYS A 29 -19.18 -4.14 31.34
CA LYS A 29 -19.61 -3.00 30.50
C LYS A 29 -18.43 -2.21 30.00
N SER A 30 -17.45 -1.95 30.84
CA SER A 30 -16.22 -1.23 30.47
C SER A 30 -15.45 -1.99 29.39
N LYS A 31 -15.31 -3.31 29.55
CA LYS A 31 -14.62 -4.16 28.57
C LYS A 31 -15.37 -4.22 27.25
N GLU A 32 -16.71 -4.32 27.30
CA GLU A 32 -17.55 -4.31 26.09
C GLU A 32 -17.37 -2.99 25.31
N SER A 33 -17.34 -1.87 26.02
CA SER A 33 -17.11 -0.56 25.41
C SER A 33 -15.73 -0.49 24.74
N ARG A 34 -14.70 -1.01 25.40
CA ARG A 34 -13.34 -1.07 24.82
C ARG A 34 -13.31 -1.99 23.59
N MET A 35 -14.00 -3.12 23.65
CA MET A 35 -14.08 -4.04 22.53
C MET A 35 -14.72 -3.37 21.32
N LYS A 36 -15.83 -2.64 21.51
CA LYS A 36 -16.48 -1.88 20.44
C LYS A 36 -15.53 -0.87 19.81
N GLN A 37 -14.76 -0.16 20.62
CA GLN A 37 -13.78 0.80 20.12
C GLN A 37 -12.68 0.13 19.32
N VAL A 38 -12.17 -1.00 19.81
CA VAL A 38 -11.15 -1.79 19.11
C VAL A 38 -11.70 -2.32 17.80
N MET A 39 -12.92 -2.82 17.78
CA MET A 39 -13.55 -3.31 16.56
C MET A 39 -13.74 -2.22 15.53
N LEU A 40 -14.13 -1.01 15.94
CA LEU A 40 -14.23 0.14 15.04
C LEU A 40 -12.87 0.51 14.46
N LYS A 41 -11.84 0.54 15.28
CA LYS A 41 -10.47 0.80 14.83
C LYS A 41 -10.00 -0.27 13.84
N LEU A 42 -10.35 -1.52 14.11
CA LEU A 42 -10.02 -2.63 13.21
C LEU A 42 -10.72 -2.49 11.87
N GLU A 43 -12.00 -2.13 11.87
CA GLU A 43 -12.77 -1.88 10.65
C GLU A 43 -12.14 -0.75 9.83
N HIS A 44 -11.76 0.36 10.46
CA HIS A 44 -11.08 1.47 9.80
C HIS A 44 -9.74 1.03 9.22
N ALA A 45 -8.95 0.31 10.02
CA ALA A 45 -7.65 -0.20 9.55
C ALA A 45 -7.81 -1.15 8.36
N THR A 46 -8.80 -2.03 8.40
CA THR A 46 -9.10 -2.96 7.31
C THR A 46 -9.50 -2.21 6.05
N SER A 47 -10.35 -1.20 6.19
CA SER A 47 -10.76 -0.34 5.08
C SER A 47 -9.57 0.40 4.48
N ASP A 48 -8.69 0.93 5.31
CA ASP A 48 -7.48 1.63 4.86
C ASP A 48 -6.53 0.69 4.12
N VAL A 49 -6.37 -0.53 4.62
CA VAL A 49 -5.54 -1.55 3.96
C VAL A 49 -6.09 -1.90 2.59
N GLN A 50 -7.42 -2.06 2.48
CA GLN A 50 -8.08 -2.35 1.19
C GLN A 50 -7.89 -1.19 0.21
N ALA A 51 -8.07 0.04 0.66
CA ALA A 51 -7.90 1.23 -0.17
C ALA A 51 -6.44 1.36 -0.64
N THR A 52 -5.49 1.12 0.26
CA THR A 52 -4.06 1.14 -0.06
C THR A 52 -3.70 0.04 -1.05
N GLY A 53 -4.23 -1.17 -0.86
CA GLY A 53 -4.05 -2.29 -1.78
C GLY A 53 -4.55 -1.97 -3.19
N HIS A 54 -5.71 -1.32 -3.29
CA HIS A 54 -6.26 -0.88 -4.57
C HIS A 54 -5.35 0.15 -5.26
N LYS A 55 -4.85 1.12 -4.50
CA LYS A 55 -3.91 2.13 -5.03
C LYS A 55 -2.61 1.48 -5.52
N ILE A 56 -2.08 0.54 -4.76
CA ILE A 56 -0.87 -0.20 -5.14
C ILE A 56 -1.13 -0.96 -6.44
N GLY A 57 -2.28 -1.62 -6.58
CA GLY A 57 -2.64 -2.32 -7.80
C GLY A 57 -2.70 -1.39 -9.01
N GLU A 58 -3.28 -0.21 -8.87
CA GLU A 58 -3.34 0.78 -9.93
C GLU A 58 -1.97 1.36 -10.28
N GLN A 59 -1.16 1.63 -9.26
CA GLN A 59 0.22 2.09 -9.47
C GLN A 59 1.06 1.05 -10.19
N ASN A 60 0.89 -0.23 -9.85
CA ASN A 60 1.59 -1.31 -10.52
C ASN A 60 1.21 -1.43 -11.99
N LYS A 61 -0.07 -1.23 -12.33
CA LYS A 61 -0.54 -1.17 -13.72
C LYS A 61 0.13 -0.02 -14.46
N LEU A 62 0.16 1.15 -13.84
CA LEU A 62 0.78 2.33 -14.43
C LEU A 62 2.27 2.12 -14.67
N ILE A 63 2.97 1.53 -13.70
CA ILE A 63 4.38 1.20 -13.83
C ILE A 63 4.60 0.24 -15.02
N ALA A 64 3.78 -0.80 -15.15
CA ALA A 64 3.86 -1.74 -16.25
C ALA A 64 3.63 -1.06 -17.61
N GLU A 65 2.64 -0.17 -17.69
CA GLU A 65 2.38 0.61 -18.90
C GLU A 65 3.55 1.52 -19.26
N LEU A 66 4.12 2.20 -18.28
CA LEU A 66 5.26 3.09 -18.47
C LEU A 66 6.50 2.31 -18.90
N GLN A 67 6.73 1.14 -18.33
CA GLN A 67 7.84 0.26 -18.72
C GLN A 67 7.68 -0.20 -20.16
N ALA A 68 6.48 -0.58 -20.58
CA ALA A 68 6.20 -0.99 -21.94
C ALA A 68 6.43 0.15 -22.93
N LYS A 69 5.99 1.37 -22.59
CA LYS A 69 6.23 2.57 -23.40
C LYS A 69 7.71 2.89 -23.50
N LEU A 70 8.43 2.76 -22.39
CA LEU A 70 9.87 3.00 -22.36
C LEU A 70 10.61 2.02 -23.27
N GLU A 71 10.27 0.74 -23.18
CA GLU A 71 10.87 -0.30 -24.06
C GLU A 71 10.62 0.00 -25.53
N THR A 72 9.39 0.39 -25.88
CA THR A 72 9.03 0.77 -27.24
C THR A 72 9.87 1.95 -27.73
N LYS A 73 10.01 2.99 -26.89
CA LYS A 73 10.81 4.18 -27.24
C LYS A 73 12.28 3.86 -27.34
N GLU A 74 12.80 2.99 -26.49
CA GLU A 74 14.19 2.54 -26.55
C GLU A 74 14.47 1.82 -27.86
N LYS A 75 13.56 0.93 -28.29
CA LYS A 75 13.68 0.22 -29.57
C LYS A 75 13.66 1.19 -30.75
N LEU A 76 12.73 2.17 -30.71
CA LEU A 76 12.66 3.20 -31.75
C LEU A 76 13.93 4.03 -31.79
N LEU A 77 14.49 4.35 -30.64
CA LEU A 77 15.72 5.08 -30.54
C LEU A 77 16.90 4.29 -31.10
N GLU A 78 16.99 3.02 -30.76
CA GLU A 78 18.03 2.13 -31.29
C GLU A 78 17.94 2.03 -32.81
N GLU A 79 16.72 1.83 -33.35
CA GLU A 79 16.49 1.79 -34.77
C GLU A 79 16.87 3.09 -35.45
N ALA A 80 16.52 4.21 -34.86
CA ALA A 80 16.87 5.54 -35.38
C ALA A 80 18.40 5.74 -35.35
N LEU A 81 19.06 5.34 -34.29
CA LEU A 81 20.51 5.43 -34.16
C LEU A 81 21.22 4.56 -35.20
N GLU A 82 20.71 3.35 -35.45
CA GLU A 82 21.24 2.47 -36.49
C GLU A 82 21.10 3.11 -37.89
N LYS A 83 19.92 3.68 -38.16
CA LYS A 83 19.68 4.38 -39.43
C LYS A 83 20.61 5.58 -39.60
N ILE A 84 20.81 6.35 -38.55
CA ILE A 84 21.73 7.49 -38.57
C ILE A 84 23.13 7.01 -38.80
N LYS A 85 23.53 5.93 -38.15
CA LYS A 85 24.88 5.33 -38.31
C LYS A 85 25.07 4.86 -39.75
N ASP A 86 24.08 4.14 -40.32
CA ASP A 86 24.15 3.68 -41.70
C ASP A 86 24.24 4.84 -42.70
N ILE A 87 23.41 5.87 -42.47
CA ILE A 87 23.47 7.10 -43.31
C ILE A 87 24.81 7.79 -43.17
N HIS A 88 25.35 7.88 -41.97
CA HIS A 88 26.63 8.49 -41.70
C HIS A 88 27.75 7.71 -42.36
N ASP A 89 27.76 6.37 -42.27
CA ASP A 89 28.73 5.50 -42.91
C ASP A 89 28.66 5.66 -44.44
N ASP A 90 27.46 5.65 -45.01
CA ASP A 90 27.24 5.87 -46.45
C ASP A 90 27.72 7.27 -46.86
N SER A 91 27.39 8.29 -46.08
CA SER A 91 27.83 9.67 -46.31
C SER A 91 29.33 9.80 -46.22
N THR A 92 29.96 9.10 -45.29
CA THR A 92 31.40 9.10 -45.10
C THR A 92 32.08 8.45 -46.31
N GLN A 93 31.55 7.33 -46.78
CA GLN A 93 32.04 6.68 -48.00
C GLN A 93 31.84 7.58 -49.22
N ASN A 94 30.66 8.15 -49.39
CA ASN A 94 30.36 9.07 -50.46
C ASN A 94 31.18 10.36 -50.35
N THR A 95 31.40 10.84 -49.16
CA THR A 95 32.18 12.04 -48.87
C THR A 95 33.66 11.78 -49.21
N ASP A 96 34.18 10.61 -48.89
CA ASP A 96 35.56 10.25 -49.25
C ASP A 96 35.76 10.24 -50.76
N THR A 97 34.79 9.62 -51.50
CA THR A 97 34.79 9.61 -52.95
C THR A 97 34.65 11.04 -53.50
N ASN A 98 33.68 11.77 -52.97
CA ASN A 98 33.42 13.15 -53.37
C ASN A 98 34.58 14.09 -52.95
N SER A 99 35.21 13.82 -51.84
CA SER A 99 36.36 14.61 -51.36
C SER A 99 37.52 14.52 -52.33
N GLU A 100 37.75 13.37 -52.90
CA GLU A 100 38.77 13.23 -53.92
C GLU A 100 38.47 14.10 -55.14
N ASP A 101 37.23 14.05 -55.61
CA ASP A 101 36.77 14.86 -56.74
C ASP A 101 36.73 16.35 -56.39
N GLN A 102 36.23 16.69 -55.20
CA GLN A 102 36.19 18.08 -54.74
C GLN A 102 37.56 18.64 -54.43
N GLY A 103 38.47 17.78 -53.98
CA GLY A 103 39.85 18.18 -53.75
C GLY A 103 40.54 18.65 -55.05
N LEU A 104 40.13 18.09 -56.16
CA LEU A 104 40.59 18.47 -57.46
C LEU A 104 40.04 19.82 -57.89
N ASP A 105 38.80 20.13 -57.48
CA ASP A 105 38.09 21.36 -57.81
C ASP A 105 38.55 22.55 -56.97
N GLN A 106 39.11 22.28 -55.85
CA GLN A 106 39.63 23.31 -54.95
C GLN A 106 41.13 23.55 -55.20
#